data_dd23822aba15250dc13329b6f83d1591
#
_entry.id   dd23822aba15250dc13329b6f83d1591
#
_cell.length_a   1.000
_cell.length_b   1.000
_cell.length_c   1.000
_cell.angle_alpha   90.00
_cell.angle_beta   90.00
_cell.angle_gamma   90.00
#
_symmetry.space_group_name_H-M   'P 1'
#
loop_
_entity.id
_entity.type
_entity.pdbx_description
1 polymer ?
#
loop_
_entity_poly.entity_id
_entity_poly.type
_entity_poly.pdbx_seq_one_letter_code
_entity_poly.pdbx_strand_id
1 'polypeptide(L)'
;MSGNVKVAGRAGLLGRWQHLEYTAGSGLDRQILDAFECLPTIPGAVGAFRRDALVEVGGIGTDTLAEDTDATIAITRAGWRVVYEPRARAWTEVPRDVRALYRQRCRWSYGTFQSMWKHRAALREPGRMGRFGLLYLFLFHLVLPLGPAMDVFVLYGAFVADAPMAIVVWLVFLAVRTVSAGYALRLDGESLHPLWTYPLRQVLYRRLTYLVVVESLVNAARGTPRGWSWARRQGVVGPVPTTP
;
A
#
# COMPACT_ATOMS: atom_id res chain seq x y z
N MET A 1 6.61 -1.23 -16.37
CA MET A 1 7.57 -0.56 -15.48
C MET A 1 6.79 0.25 -14.44
N SER A 2 7.14 0.11 -13.17
CA SER A 2 6.58 0.86 -12.04
C SER A 2 7.58 1.93 -11.62
N GLY A 3 7.16 3.18 -11.54
CA GLY A 3 7.98 4.25 -11.01
C GLY A 3 7.77 4.50 -9.52
N ASN A 4 8.47 5.50 -8.99
CA ASN A 4 8.48 5.92 -7.60
C ASN A 4 7.52 7.10 -7.39
N VAL A 5 6.41 6.85 -6.71
CA VAL A 5 5.42 7.90 -6.39
C VAL A 5 5.83 8.62 -5.12
N LYS A 6 5.94 9.93 -5.20
CA LYS A 6 6.27 10.85 -4.11
C LYS A 6 5.06 11.69 -3.72
N VAL A 7 4.98 12.05 -2.45
CA VAL A 7 3.93 12.95 -1.96
C VAL A 7 4.32 14.40 -2.22
N ALA A 8 3.48 15.11 -2.98
CA ALA A 8 3.54 16.55 -3.13
C ALA A 8 2.76 17.20 -1.98
N GLY A 9 3.36 18.18 -1.28
CA GLY A 9 2.68 18.87 -0.19
C GLY A 9 2.59 18.05 1.11
N ARG A 10 3.66 18.06 1.90
CA ARG A 10 3.81 17.34 3.18
C ARG A 10 3.28 18.13 4.39
N ALA A 11 2.36 19.07 4.17
CA ALA A 11 1.84 19.90 5.23
C ALA A 11 0.99 19.11 6.23
N GLY A 12 1.13 19.48 7.52
CA GLY A 12 0.39 18.85 8.61
C GLY A 12 0.79 17.42 8.93
N LEU A 13 0.18 16.87 9.96
CA LEU A 13 0.48 15.51 10.46
C LEU A 13 0.06 14.43 9.45
N LEU A 14 -1.12 14.59 8.85
CA LEU A 14 -1.67 13.64 7.89
C LEU A 14 -0.83 13.55 6.61
N GLY A 15 -0.32 14.68 6.10
CA GLY A 15 0.59 14.72 4.95
C GLY A 15 1.92 14.02 5.23
N ARG A 16 2.48 14.21 6.43
CA ARG A 16 3.71 13.53 6.87
C ARG A 16 3.51 12.01 6.99
N TRP A 17 2.37 11.57 7.52
CA TRP A 17 2.06 10.13 7.64
C TRP A 17 1.88 9.45 6.29
N GLN A 18 1.25 10.13 5.34
CA GLN A 18 1.13 9.63 3.98
C GLN A 18 2.49 9.62 3.26
N HIS A 19 3.34 10.63 3.48
CA HIS A 19 4.71 10.61 2.98
C HIS A 19 5.49 9.40 3.50
N LEU A 20 5.44 9.14 4.81
CA LEU A 20 6.05 7.95 5.41
C LEU A 20 5.50 6.64 4.82
N GLU A 21 4.19 6.57 4.53
CA GLU A 21 3.57 5.41 3.90
C GLU A 21 4.09 5.19 2.47
N TYR A 22 4.18 6.24 1.67
CA TYR A 22 4.63 6.14 0.29
C TYR A 22 6.12 5.79 0.20
N THR A 23 6.93 6.31 1.10
CA THR A 23 8.38 6.06 1.11
C THR A 23 8.71 4.72 1.79
N ALA A 24 8.27 4.53 3.03
CA ALA A 24 8.65 3.35 3.83
C ALA A 24 7.82 2.10 3.50
N GLY A 25 6.53 2.26 3.18
CA GLY A 25 5.68 1.12 2.82
C GLY A 25 5.81 0.75 1.35
N SER A 26 5.52 1.71 0.46
CA SER A 26 5.46 1.39 -0.97
C SER A 26 6.83 1.37 -1.66
N GLY A 27 7.78 2.22 -1.25
CA GLY A 27 9.09 2.34 -1.89
C GLY A 27 9.97 1.12 -1.63
N LEU A 28 10.14 0.75 -0.37
CA LEU A 28 10.94 -0.42 0.03
C LEU A 28 10.31 -1.73 -0.45
N ASP A 29 8.99 -1.88 -0.30
CA ASP A 29 8.28 -3.07 -0.71
C ASP A 29 8.42 -3.33 -2.21
N ARG A 30 8.36 -2.27 -3.05
CA ARG A 30 8.55 -2.40 -4.51
C ARG A 30 9.95 -2.88 -4.87
N GLN A 31 10.99 -2.39 -4.19
CA GLN A 31 12.35 -2.87 -4.42
C GLN A 31 12.50 -4.35 -4.09
N ILE A 32 11.92 -4.80 -2.97
CA ILE A 32 11.92 -6.20 -2.56
C ILE A 32 11.15 -7.05 -3.58
N LEU A 33 9.93 -6.65 -3.94
CA LEU A 33 9.07 -7.39 -4.85
C LEU A 33 9.62 -7.41 -6.29
N ASP A 34 10.34 -6.38 -6.72
CA ASP A 34 11.05 -6.36 -8.00
C ASP A 34 12.19 -7.39 -8.00
N ALA A 35 12.97 -7.47 -6.92
CA ALA A 35 14.03 -8.49 -6.77
C ALA A 35 13.47 -9.92 -6.82
N PHE A 36 12.24 -10.13 -6.32
CA PHE A 36 11.53 -11.41 -6.43
C PHE A 36 10.74 -11.57 -7.74
N GLU A 37 10.76 -10.58 -8.64
CA GLU A 37 10.01 -10.56 -9.92
C GLU A 37 8.51 -10.81 -9.76
N CYS A 38 7.92 -10.30 -8.69
CA CYS A 38 6.52 -10.51 -8.34
C CYS A 38 5.78 -9.22 -7.94
N LEU A 39 6.19 -8.08 -8.50
CA LEU A 39 5.57 -6.78 -8.24
C LEU A 39 4.08 -6.80 -8.66
N PRO A 40 3.12 -6.71 -7.72
CA PRO A 40 1.71 -6.94 -8.04
C PRO A 40 0.97 -5.68 -8.49
N THR A 41 1.59 -4.49 -8.38
CA THR A 41 0.94 -3.22 -8.68
C THR A 41 1.90 -2.22 -9.31
N ILE A 42 1.57 -1.73 -10.50
CA ILE A 42 2.16 -0.54 -11.11
C ILE A 42 1.23 0.63 -10.80
N PRO A 43 1.63 1.62 -9.97
CA PRO A 43 0.71 2.69 -9.59
C PRO A 43 0.27 3.50 -10.81
N GLY A 44 -1.02 3.78 -10.92
CA GLY A 44 -1.60 4.57 -12.00
C GLY A 44 -1.03 5.99 -12.15
N ALA A 45 -0.36 6.50 -11.08
CA ALA A 45 0.29 7.82 -11.11
C ALA A 45 1.62 7.82 -11.89
N VAL A 46 2.33 6.68 -11.98
CA VAL A 46 3.62 6.57 -12.66
C VAL A 46 3.86 5.14 -13.13
N GLY A 47 3.23 4.77 -14.23
CA GLY A 47 3.37 3.49 -14.87
C GLY A 47 3.72 3.63 -16.36
N ALA A 48 4.56 2.73 -16.89
CA ALA A 48 4.79 2.60 -18.32
C ALA A 48 4.60 1.14 -18.71
N PHE A 49 3.84 0.93 -19.79
CA PHE A 49 3.47 -0.38 -20.27
C PHE A 49 3.92 -0.54 -21.73
N ARG A 50 4.42 -1.71 -22.08
CA ARG A 50 4.57 -2.06 -23.50
C ARG A 50 3.19 -2.26 -24.10
N ARG A 51 2.98 -1.71 -25.28
CA ARG A 51 1.70 -1.85 -25.99
C ARG A 51 1.33 -3.31 -26.22
N ASP A 52 2.29 -4.12 -26.64
CA ASP A 52 2.08 -5.54 -26.92
C ASP A 52 1.59 -6.29 -25.68
N ALA A 53 2.20 -6.02 -24.49
CA ALA A 53 1.78 -6.62 -23.23
C ALA A 53 0.35 -6.24 -22.85
N LEU A 54 -0.04 -4.98 -23.08
CA LEU A 54 -1.43 -4.54 -22.83
C LEU A 54 -2.43 -5.17 -23.81
N VAL A 55 -2.06 -5.26 -25.09
CA VAL A 55 -2.92 -5.87 -26.12
C VAL A 55 -3.15 -7.35 -25.81
N GLU A 56 -2.09 -8.07 -25.43
CA GLU A 56 -2.14 -9.49 -25.09
C GLU A 56 -3.11 -9.80 -23.93
N VAL A 57 -3.17 -8.93 -22.92
CA VAL A 57 -4.07 -9.11 -21.77
C VAL A 57 -5.45 -8.47 -21.94
N GLY A 58 -5.75 -7.91 -23.11
CA GLY A 58 -7.03 -7.27 -23.41
C GLY A 58 -7.15 -5.82 -22.91
N GLY A 59 -6.03 -5.16 -22.57
CA GLY A 59 -6.01 -3.77 -22.12
C GLY A 59 -6.17 -3.61 -20.61
N ILE A 60 -6.54 -2.40 -20.20
CA ILE A 60 -6.85 -2.09 -18.80
C ILE A 60 -8.35 -2.30 -18.58
N GLY A 61 -8.70 -3.26 -17.72
CA GLY A 61 -10.09 -3.59 -17.41
C GLY A 61 -10.78 -2.48 -16.59
N THR A 62 -12.11 -2.46 -16.64
CA THR A 62 -12.96 -1.54 -15.84
C THR A 62 -13.78 -2.28 -14.78
N ASP A 63 -13.55 -3.56 -14.63
CA ASP A 63 -14.29 -4.48 -13.75
C ASP A 63 -13.77 -4.50 -12.31
N THR A 64 -12.63 -3.85 -12.03
CA THR A 64 -12.09 -3.66 -10.69
C THR A 64 -11.86 -2.18 -10.37
N LEU A 65 -11.91 -1.81 -9.08
CA LEU A 65 -11.61 -0.44 -8.64
C LEU A 65 -10.12 -0.17 -8.44
N ALA A 66 -9.26 -1.18 -8.70
CA ALA A 66 -7.80 -1.09 -8.75
C ALA A 66 -7.33 -1.67 -10.08
N GLU A 67 -7.70 -0.98 -11.15
CA GLU A 67 -7.40 -1.34 -12.54
C GLU A 67 -5.89 -1.49 -12.79
N ASP A 68 -5.09 -0.74 -12.08
CA ASP A 68 -3.63 -0.80 -12.13
C ASP A 68 -3.07 -2.10 -11.53
N THR A 69 -3.60 -2.55 -10.41
CA THR A 69 -3.26 -3.84 -9.79
C THR A 69 -3.75 -5.00 -10.66
N ASP A 70 -4.99 -4.93 -11.16
CA ASP A 70 -5.56 -5.95 -12.04
C ASP A 70 -4.73 -6.14 -13.31
N ALA A 71 -4.44 -5.06 -14.03
CA ALA A 71 -3.62 -5.09 -15.25
C ALA A 71 -2.19 -5.59 -14.95
N THR A 72 -1.58 -5.19 -13.83
CA THR A 72 -0.23 -5.63 -13.45
C THR A 72 -0.18 -7.14 -13.23
N ILE A 73 -1.14 -7.70 -12.51
CA ILE A 73 -1.23 -9.14 -12.26
C ILE A 73 -1.47 -9.88 -13.58
N ALA A 74 -2.38 -9.39 -14.44
CA ALA A 74 -2.66 -10.00 -15.74
C ALA A 74 -1.41 -10.06 -16.63
N ILE A 75 -0.66 -8.95 -16.74
CA ILE A 75 0.57 -8.83 -17.51
C ILE A 75 1.64 -9.81 -16.99
N THR A 76 1.80 -9.91 -15.68
CA THR A 76 2.78 -10.82 -15.09
C THR A 76 2.39 -12.30 -15.28
N ARG A 77 1.08 -12.63 -15.23
CA ARG A 77 0.57 -13.98 -15.54
C ARG A 77 0.75 -14.36 -17.00
N ALA A 78 0.72 -13.38 -17.91
CA ALA A 78 1.04 -13.58 -19.32
C ALA A 78 2.55 -13.76 -19.59
N GLY A 79 3.39 -13.77 -18.56
CA GLY A 79 4.83 -14.02 -18.66
C GLY A 79 5.68 -12.76 -18.82
N TRP A 80 5.09 -11.57 -18.81
CA TRP A 80 5.83 -10.32 -18.90
C TRP A 80 6.43 -9.95 -17.53
N ARG A 81 7.67 -9.43 -17.56
CA ARG A 81 8.32 -8.93 -16.36
C ARG A 81 7.91 -7.49 -16.08
N VAL A 82 7.49 -7.23 -14.85
CA VAL A 82 7.28 -5.90 -14.30
C VAL A 82 8.51 -5.51 -13.49
N VAL A 83 9.09 -4.33 -13.76
CA VAL A 83 10.30 -3.81 -13.10
C VAL A 83 10.00 -2.51 -12.38
N TYR A 84 10.69 -2.28 -11.25
CA TYR A 84 10.64 -1.02 -10.53
C TYR A 84 11.82 -0.12 -10.92
N GLU A 85 11.53 1.14 -11.27
CA GLU A 85 12.57 2.15 -11.57
C GLU A 85 12.47 3.31 -10.56
N PRO A 86 13.34 3.35 -9.54
CA PRO A 86 13.28 4.35 -8.48
C PRO A 86 13.58 5.77 -8.95
N ARG A 87 14.26 5.94 -10.09
CA ARG A 87 14.57 7.25 -10.70
C ARG A 87 13.39 7.85 -11.46
N ALA A 88 12.43 7.01 -11.90
CA ALA A 88 11.20 7.48 -12.52
C ALA A 88 10.25 8.02 -11.44
N ARG A 89 10.42 9.27 -11.03
CA ARG A 89 9.68 9.89 -9.92
C ARG A 89 8.49 10.69 -10.43
N ALA A 90 7.33 10.51 -9.75
CA ALA A 90 6.15 11.34 -9.94
C ALA A 90 5.63 11.84 -8.60
N TRP A 91 5.26 13.12 -8.53
CA TRP A 91 4.67 13.74 -7.35
C TRP A 91 3.15 13.73 -7.47
N THR A 92 2.49 13.18 -6.45
CA THR A 92 1.03 13.11 -6.39
C THR A 92 0.49 13.89 -5.20
N GLU A 93 -0.66 14.50 -5.38
CA GLU A 93 -1.41 15.08 -4.27
C GLU A 93 -2.03 13.98 -3.42
N VAL A 94 -2.01 14.19 -2.11
CA VAL A 94 -2.61 13.27 -1.13
C VAL A 94 -3.79 13.94 -0.42
N PRO A 95 -4.77 13.16 0.06
CA PRO A 95 -5.89 13.67 0.84
C PRO A 95 -5.42 14.51 2.03
N ARG A 96 -6.05 15.67 2.22
CA ARG A 96 -5.73 16.61 3.31
C ARG A 96 -6.58 16.40 4.56
N ASP A 97 -7.70 15.68 4.42
CA ASP A 97 -8.59 15.35 5.52
C ASP A 97 -8.77 13.82 5.66
N VAL A 98 -9.11 13.40 6.88
CA VAL A 98 -9.24 11.98 7.24
C VAL A 98 -10.38 11.32 6.47
N ARG A 99 -11.46 12.03 6.18
CA ARG A 99 -12.63 11.49 5.47
C ARG A 99 -12.29 11.18 4.00
N ALA A 100 -11.56 12.08 3.34
CA ALA A 100 -11.10 11.88 1.97
C ALA A 100 -10.07 10.74 1.91
N LEU A 101 -9.14 10.69 2.86
CA LEU A 101 -8.19 9.59 3.00
C LEU A 101 -8.92 8.24 3.18
N TYR A 102 -9.88 8.18 4.11
CA TYR A 102 -10.65 6.97 4.37
C TYR A 102 -11.35 6.45 3.11
N ARG A 103 -12.06 7.34 2.39
CA ARG A 103 -12.74 6.97 1.13
C ARG A 103 -11.75 6.46 0.07
N GLN A 104 -10.61 7.12 -0.08
CA GLN A 104 -9.56 6.69 -1.01
C GLN A 104 -9.04 5.29 -0.65
N ARG A 105 -8.74 5.05 0.63
CA ARG A 105 -8.23 3.75 1.09
C ARG A 105 -9.26 2.64 0.98
N CYS A 106 -10.54 2.91 1.26
CA CYS A 106 -11.61 1.94 1.03
C CYS A 106 -11.70 1.54 -0.45
N ARG A 107 -11.57 2.50 -1.38
CA ARG A 107 -11.54 2.21 -2.82
C ARG A 107 -10.36 1.31 -3.20
N TRP A 108 -9.16 1.64 -2.72
CA TRP A 108 -7.96 0.85 -3.00
C TRP A 108 -8.03 -0.55 -2.40
N SER A 109 -8.42 -0.66 -1.13
CA SER A 109 -8.55 -1.95 -0.45
C SER A 109 -9.57 -2.84 -1.14
N TYR A 110 -10.76 -2.32 -1.43
CA TYR A 110 -11.81 -3.07 -2.11
C TYR A 110 -11.38 -3.49 -3.53
N GLY A 111 -10.78 -2.58 -4.32
CA GLY A 111 -10.27 -2.90 -5.66
C GLY A 111 -9.16 -3.94 -5.64
N THR A 112 -8.25 -3.88 -4.66
CA THR A 112 -7.22 -4.91 -4.47
C THR A 112 -7.86 -6.27 -4.17
N PHE A 113 -8.90 -6.33 -3.33
CA PHE A 113 -9.61 -7.59 -3.06
C PHE A 113 -10.31 -8.14 -4.31
N GLN A 114 -10.92 -7.26 -5.13
CA GLN A 114 -11.49 -7.67 -6.42
C GLN A 114 -10.41 -8.28 -7.33
N SER A 115 -9.26 -7.62 -7.46
CA SER A 115 -8.14 -8.11 -8.28
C SER A 115 -7.59 -9.43 -7.76
N MET A 116 -7.41 -9.58 -6.44
CA MET A 116 -6.99 -10.86 -5.84
C MET A 116 -7.99 -11.98 -6.12
N TRP A 117 -9.28 -11.70 -5.98
CA TRP A 117 -10.34 -12.68 -6.25
C TRP A 117 -10.40 -13.07 -7.72
N LYS A 118 -10.31 -12.10 -8.62
CA LYS A 118 -10.27 -12.31 -10.09
C LYS A 118 -9.11 -13.21 -10.48
N HIS A 119 -7.93 -12.94 -9.92
CA HIS A 119 -6.69 -13.66 -10.24
C HIS A 119 -6.37 -14.84 -9.31
N ARG A 120 -7.29 -15.29 -8.47
CA ARG A 120 -7.04 -16.38 -7.49
C ARG A 120 -6.53 -17.69 -8.09
N ALA A 121 -6.83 -17.95 -9.36
CA ALA A 121 -6.31 -19.12 -10.08
C ALA A 121 -4.79 -19.13 -10.15
N ALA A 122 -4.14 -17.95 -10.17
CA ALA A 122 -2.68 -17.84 -10.18
C ALA A 122 -1.99 -18.51 -8.98
N LEU A 123 -2.71 -18.72 -7.87
CA LEU A 123 -2.17 -19.48 -6.71
C LEU A 123 -1.84 -20.94 -7.06
N ARG A 124 -2.47 -21.49 -8.11
CA ARG A 124 -2.26 -22.86 -8.60
C ARG A 124 -1.40 -22.92 -9.84
N GLU A 125 -1.12 -21.77 -10.46
CA GLU A 125 -0.28 -21.68 -11.66
C GLU A 125 1.21 -21.69 -11.30
N PRO A 126 2.08 -22.24 -12.16
CA PRO A 126 3.51 -22.06 -12.01
C PRO A 126 3.86 -20.59 -12.20
N GLY A 127 4.60 -20.00 -11.25
CA GLY A 127 5.03 -18.61 -11.36
C GLY A 127 5.18 -17.91 -10.01
N ARG A 128 5.91 -16.81 -10.03
CA ARG A 128 6.20 -16.04 -8.81
C ARG A 128 5.03 -15.16 -8.38
N MET A 129 4.20 -14.71 -9.33
CA MET A 129 3.05 -13.85 -9.04
C MET A 129 2.05 -14.54 -8.11
N GLY A 130 1.69 -15.80 -8.35
CA GLY A 130 0.79 -16.55 -7.48
C GLY A 130 1.40 -16.80 -6.10
N ARG A 131 2.64 -17.33 -6.07
CA ARG A 131 3.31 -17.76 -4.83
C ARG A 131 3.72 -16.60 -3.93
N PHE A 132 4.19 -15.50 -4.50
CA PHE A 132 4.73 -14.36 -3.74
C PHE A 132 3.88 -13.09 -3.89
N GLY A 133 3.49 -12.72 -5.12
CA GLY A 133 2.75 -11.48 -5.36
C GLY A 133 1.36 -11.49 -4.73
N LEU A 134 0.55 -12.54 -4.96
CA LEU A 134 -0.77 -12.65 -4.34
C LEU A 134 -0.69 -12.92 -2.83
N LEU A 135 0.30 -13.70 -2.38
CA LEU A 135 0.53 -13.91 -0.94
C LEU A 135 0.93 -12.59 -0.25
N TYR A 136 1.79 -11.80 -0.89
CA TYR A 136 2.13 -10.45 -0.40
C TYR A 136 0.87 -9.58 -0.29
N LEU A 137 0.04 -9.50 -1.34
CA LEU A 137 -1.21 -8.74 -1.29
C LEU A 137 -2.11 -9.22 -0.16
N PHE A 138 -2.28 -10.52 0.01
CA PHE A 138 -3.06 -11.10 1.10
C PHE A 138 -2.52 -10.70 2.47
N LEU A 139 -1.23 -10.88 2.71
CA LEU A 139 -0.60 -10.55 3.99
C LEU A 139 -0.64 -9.04 4.29
N PHE A 140 -0.26 -8.21 3.32
CA PHE A 140 -0.08 -6.77 3.53
C PHE A 140 -1.36 -5.96 3.41
N HIS A 141 -2.34 -6.40 2.61
CA HIS A 141 -3.61 -5.68 2.46
C HIS A 141 -4.77 -6.27 3.27
N LEU A 142 -4.67 -7.51 3.71
CA LEU A 142 -5.71 -8.15 4.54
C LEU A 142 -5.22 -8.44 5.96
N VAL A 143 -4.14 -9.20 6.13
CA VAL A 143 -3.74 -9.71 7.45
C VAL A 143 -3.11 -8.63 8.32
N LEU A 144 -2.10 -7.91 7.83
CA LEU A 144 -1.40 -6.89 8.62
C LEU A 144 -2.28 -5.71 9.07
N PRO A 145 -3.26 -5.23 8.26
CA PRO A 145 -4.19 -4.21 8.73
C PRO A 145 -5.10 -4.65 9.88
N LEU A 146 -5.28 -5.95 10.10
CA LEU A 146 -5.99 -6.48 11.26
C LEU A 146 -5.16 -6.40 12.56
N GLY A 147 -3.92 -5.97 12.47
CA GLY A 147 -3.01 -5.83 13.61
C GLY A 147 -3.54 -5.03 14.83
N PRO A 148 -4.44 -4.02 14.72
CA PRO A 148 -5.07 -3.41 15.89
C PRO A 148 -5.84 -4.38 16.77
N ALA A 149 -6.37 -5.48 16.22
CA ALA A 149 -6.94 -6.54 17.04
C ALA A 149 -5.89 -7.21 17.94
N MET A 150 -4.67 -7.35 17.44
CA MET A 150 -3.53 -7.87 18.23
C MET A 150 -3.15 -6.93 19.37
N ASP A 151 -3.32 -5.61 19.23
CA ASP A 151 -3.07 -4.65 20.31
C ASP A 151 -3.99 -4.93 21.51
N VAL A 152 -5.24 -5.36 21.27
CA VAL A 152 -6.19 -5.76 22.31
C VAL A 152 -5.69 -7.01 23.04
N PHE A 153 -5.18 -8.01 22.33
CA PHE A 153 -4.60 -9.20 22.93
C PHE A 153 -3.35 -8.90 23.75
N VAL A 154 -2.50 -7.98 23.29
CA VAL A 154 -1.33 -7.53 24.02
C VAL A 154 -1.73 -6.84 25.32
N LEU A 155 -2.73 -5.94 25.26
CA LEU A 155 -3.23 -5.25 26.46
C LEU A 155 -3.89 -6.25 27.45
N TYR A 156 -4.69 -7.18 26.93
CA TYR A 156 -5.26 -8.23 27.75
C TYR A 156 -4.17 -9.09 28.41
N GLY A 157 -3.20 -9.56 27.65
CA GLY A 157 -2.07 -10.35 28.16
C GLY A 157 -1.29 -9.61 29.23
N ALA A 158 -1.01 -8.32 29.02
CA ALA A 158 -0.22 -7.51 29.93
C ALA A 158 -0.94 -7.18 31.26
N PHE A 159 -2.25 -6.87 31.21
CA PHE A 159 -2.98 -6.32 32.35
C PHE A 159 -3.97 -7.28 32.99
N VAL A 160 -4.42 -8.31 32.28
CA VAL A 160 -5.42 -9.27 32.78
C VAL A 160 -4.81 -10.65 33.00
N ALA A 161 -3.95 -11.12 32.10
CA ALA A 161 -3.28 -12.43 32.22
C ALA A 161 -1.89 -12.35 32.87
N ASP A 162 -1.53 -11.20 33.42
CA ASP A 162 -0.23 -10.94 34.12
C ASP A 162 0.99 -11.40 33.31
N ALA A 163 0.96 -11.12 32.00
CA ALA A 163 2.05 -11.48 31.08
C ALA A 163 2.78 -10.23 30.55
N PRO A 164 3.64 -9.56 31.34
CA PRO A 164 4.30 -8.31 30.96
C PRO A 164 5.21 -8.46 29.73
N MET A 165 5.64 -9.67 29.42
CA MET A 165 6.41 -9.98 28.22
C MET A 165 5.66 -9.57 26.92
N ALA A 166 4.33 -9.53 26.94
CA ALA A 166 3.53 -9.06 25.80
C ALA A 166 3.85 -7.60 25.42
N ILE A 167 4.09 -6.73 26.42
CA ILE A 167 4.51 -5.34 26.20
C ILE A 167 5.89 -5.30 25.55
N VAL A 168 6.83 -6.11 26.02
CA VAL A 168 8.19 -6.18 25.47
C VAL A 168 8.15 -6.58 24.00
N VAL A 169 7.41 -7.62 23.65
CA VAL A 169 7.23 -8.07 22.25
C VAL A 169 6.64 -6.94 21.40
N TRP A 170 5.63 -6.23 21.91
CA TRP A 170 5.03 -5.10 21.20
C TRP A 170 6.01 -3.94 20.99
N LEU A 171 6.82 -3.61 21.99
CA LEU A 171 7.85 -2.56 21.90
C LEU A 171 8.95 -2.95 20.88
N VAL A 172 9.40 -4.20 20.89
CA VAL A 172 10.35 -4.73 19.88
C VAL A 172 9.75 -4.60 18.48
N PHE A 173 8.51 -5.01 18.30
CA PHE A 173 7.81 -4.86 17.01
C PHE A 173 7.76 -3.39 16.55
N LEU A 174 7.43 -2.46 17.46
CA LEU A 174 7.41 -1.02 17.17
C LEU A 174 8.80 -0.51 16.79
N ALA A 175 9.84 -0.94 17.49
CA ALA A 175 11.23 -0.57 17.22
C ALA A 175 11.68 -1.06 15.85
N VAL A 176 11.44 -2.34 15.51
CA VAL A 176 11.76 -2.92 14.20
C VAL A 176 11.07 -2.14 13.08
N ARG A 177 9.78 -1.84 13.23
CA ARG A 177 9.02 -1.04 12.25
C ARG A 177 9.58 0.37 12.08
N THR A 178 10.00 1.01 13.18
CA THR A 178 10.57 2.36 13.15
C THR A 178 11.94 2.37 12.47
N VAL A 179 12.79 1.40 12.77
CA VAL A 179 14.11 1.23 12.13
C VAL A 179 13.95 0.95 10.64
N SER A 180 13.03 0.05 10.25
CA SER A 180 12.74 -0.24 8.84
C SER A 180 12.26 1.00 8.08
N ALA A 181 11.41 1.83 8.69
CA ALA A 181 10.96 3.08 8.11
C ALA A 181 12.12 4.09 7.95
N GLY A 182 13.01 4.18 8.93
CA GLY A 182 14.21 5.02 8.85
C GLY A 182 15.18 4.56 7.77
N TYR A 183 15.36 3.26 7.62
CA TYR A 183 16.17 2.69 6.55
C TYR A 183 15.59 3.00 5.16
N ALA A 184 14.29 2.84 5.00
CA ALA A 184 13.60 3.16 3.74
C ALA A 184 13.72 4.65 3.37
N LEU A 185 13.59 5.56 4.35
CA LEU A 185 13.79 6.99 4.13
C LEU A 185 15.23 7.29 3.66
N ARG A 186 16.24 6.65 4.26
CA ARG A 186 17.64 6.82 3.84
C ARG A 186 17.90 6.30 2.44
N LEU A 187 17.37 5.12 2.09
CA LEU A 187 17.50 4.56 0.74
C LEU A 187 16.90 5.48 -0.33
N ASP A 188 15.84 6.21 0.03
CA ASP A 188 15.12 7.10 -0.87
C ASP A 188 15.68 8.53 -0.89
N GLY A 189 16.75 8.80 -0.10
CA GLY A 189 17.39 10.11 0.05
C GLY A 189 16.54 11.13 0.81
N GLU A 190 15.58 10.66 1.62
CA GLU A 190 14.66 11.51 2.35
C GLU A 190 15.13 11.78 3.80
N SER A 191 14.70 12.92 4.35
CA SER A 191 15.00 13.29 5.74
C SER A 191 14.35 12.34 6.74
N LEU A 192 15.08 12.03 7.83
CA LEU A 192 14.56 11.24 8.95
C LEU A 192 13.61 12.02 9.87
N HIS A 193 13.49 13.34 9.66
CA HIS A 193 12.66 14.19 10.53
C HIS A 193 11.23 13.70 10.74
N PRO A 194 10.48 13.12 9.74
CA PRO A 194 9.13 12.63 9.98
C PRO A 194 9.03 11.44 10.94
N LEU A 195 10.14 10.75 11.26
CA LEU A 195 10.13 9.56 12.11
C LEU A 195 9.66 9.83 13.55
N TRP A 196 9.82 11.06 14.08
CA TRP A 196 9.33 11.37 15.41
C TRP A 196 7.81 11.20 15.55
N THR A 197 7.07 11.30 14.43
CA THR A 197 5.62 11.07 14.40
C THR A 197 5.25 9.60 14.22
N TYR A 198 6.23 8.72 13.96
CA TYR A 198 5.99 7.34 13.57
C TYR A 198 5.30 6.50 14.65
N PRO A 199 5.64 6.61 15.96
CA PRO A 199 4.90 5.89 17.00
C PRO A 199 3.42 6.26 17.04
N LEU A 200 3.10 7.56 16.94
CA LEU A 200 1.72 8.04 16.90
C LEU A 200 0.98 7.55 15.66
N ARG A 201 1.67 7.52 14.51
CA ARG A 201 1.14 6.93 13.27
C ARG A 201 0.80 5.45 13.46
N GLN A 202 1.64 4.68 14.12
CA GLN A 202 1.40 3.25 14.37
C GLN A 202 0.13 3.01 15.19
N VAL A 203 -0.23 3.92 16.07
CA VAL A 203 -1.45 3.80 16.87
C VAL A 203 -2.68 4.30 16.10
N LEU A 204 -2.65 5.51 15.56
CA LEU A 204 -3.84 6.15 14.99
C LEU A 204 -4.11 5.75 13.53
N TYR A 205 -3.08 5.80 12.68
CA TYR A 205 -3.22 5.51 11.25
C TYR A 205 -3.51 4.02 11.00
N ARG A 206 -2.95 3.15 11.81
CA ARG A 206 -3.20 1.72 11.76
C ARG A 206 -4.67 1.35 12.07
N ARG A 207 -5.30 2.07 13.03
CA ARG A 207 -6.73 1.89 13.31
C ARG A 207 -7.61 2.33 12.15
N LEU A 208 -7.26 3.43 11.48
CA LEU A 208 -7.95 3.85 10.25
C LEU A 208 -7.85 2.77 9.17
N THR A 209 -6.65 2.21 8.95
CA THR A 209 -6.44 1.14 7.96
C THR A 209 -7.23 -0.13 8.32
N TYR A 210 -7.32 -0.48 9.61
CA TYR A 210 -8.16 -1.58 10.09
C TYR A 210 -9.63 -1.37 9.72
N LEU A 211 -10.19 -0.19 10.01
CA LEU A 211 -11.57 0.13 9.68
C LEU A 211 -11.82 0.06 8.16
N VAL A 212 -10.86 0.53 7.36
CA VAL A 212 -10.90 0.44 5.90
C VAL A 212 -11.02 -1.01 5.43
N VAL A 213 -10.21 -1.90 5.98
CA VAL A 213 -10.22 -3.32 5.59
C VAL A 213 -11.52 -3.99 6.01
N VAL A 214 -11.97 -3.79 7.25
CA VAL A 214 -13.23 -4.34 7.76
C VAL A 214 -14.41 -3.87 6.88
N GLU A 215 -14.50 -2.59 6.60
CA GLU A 215 -15.57 -2.07 5.74
C GLU A 215 -15.48 -2.62 4.32
N SER A 216 -14.27 -2.77 3.76
CA SER A 216 -14.07 -3.33 2.42
C SER A 216 -14.51 -4.79 2.36
N LEU A 217 -14.21 -5.60 3.40
CA LEU A 217 -14.65 -6.98 3.50
C LEU A 217 -16.17 -7.10 3.65
N VAL A 218 -16.78 -6.28 4.51
CA VAL A 218 -18.24 -6.25 4.69
C VAL A 218 -18.94 -5.90 3.38
N ASN A 219 -18.44 -4.91 2.65
CA ASN A 219 -19.01 -4.53 1.35
C ASN A 219 -18.81 -5.63 0.29
N ALA A 220 -17.66 -6.31 0.29
CA ALA A 220 -17.43 -7.46 -0.59
C ALA A 220 -18.41 -8.60 -0.29
N ALA A 221 -18.65 -8.91 1.00
CA ALA A 221 -19.59 -9.95 1.41
C ALA A 221 -21.05 -9.60 1.08
N ARG A 222 -21.40 -8.31 1.11
CA ARG A 222 -22.76 -7.84 0.78
C ARG A 222 -23.00 -7.67 -0.72
N GLY A 223 -21.97 -7.84 -1.56
CA GLY A 223 -22.07 -7.64 -3.01
C GLY A 223 -22.42 -6.21 -3.43
N THR A 224 -22.20 -5.21 -2.56
CA THR A 224 -22.52 -3.81 -2.85
C THR A 224 -21.48 -3.20 -3.77
N PRO A 225 -21.82 -2.85 -5.05
CA PRO A 225 -20.89 -2.22 -5.94
C PRO A 225 -20.55 -0.82 -5.43
N ARG A 226 -19.25 -0.51 -5.26
CA ARG A 226 -18.80 0.85 -5.02
C ARG A 226 -18.51 1.54 -6.35
N GLY A 227 -19.18 2.66 -6.60
CA GLY A 227 -18.90 3.50 -7.75
C GLY A 227 -17.59 4.30 -7.58
N TRP A 228 -17.04 4.75 -8.70
CA TRP A 228 -15.94 5.72 -8.75
C TRP A 228 -16.38 7.04 -8.11
N SER A 229 -15.92 7.33 -6.89
CA SER A 229 -16.08 8.66 -6.29
C SER A 229 -14.85 9.50 -6.62
N TRP A 230 -15.01 10.50 -7.48
CA TRP A 230 -13.95 11.43 -7.83
C TRP A 230 -13.51 12.23 -6.60
N ALA A 231 -12.27 12.10 -6.17
CA ALA A 231 -11.66 13.07 -5.28
C ALA A 231 -11.50 14.38 -6.07
N ARG A 232 -12.09 15.50 -5.59
CA ARG A 232 -11.83 16.81 -6.16
C ARG A 232 -10.33 17.09 -6.06
N ARG A 233 -9.65 17.12 -7.19
CA ARG A 233 -8.27 17.60 -7.26
C ARG A 233 -8.31 19.11 -7.03
N GLN A 234 -7.60 19.60 -6.05
CA GLN A 234 -7.59 21.03 -5.70
C GLN A 234 -6.55 21.81 -6.51
N GLY A 235 -5.75 21.15 -7.37
CA GLY A 235 -4.83 21.81 -8.29
C GLY A 235 -3.68 22.59 -7.63
N VAL A 236 -3.41 22.36 -6.36
CA VAL A 236 -2.32 23.04 -5.65
C VAL A 236 -1.08 22.15 -5.65
N VAL A 237 -0.42 22.08 -6.78
CA VAL A 237 0.96 21.61 -6.84
C VAL A 237 1.83 22.78 -6.36
N GLY A 238 2.33 22.71 -5.14
CA GLY A 238 3.42 23.60 -4.68
C GLY A 238 4.67 23.37 -5.54
N PRO A 239 5.65 24.26 -5.51
CA PRO A 239 6.87 24.09 -6.29
C PRO A 239 7.50 22.74 -6.01
N VAL A 240 7.80 22.01 -7.10
CA VAL A 240 8.52 20.73 -7.02
C VAL A 240 9.84 20.99 -6.31
N PRO A 241 10.18 20.30 -5.22
CA PRO A 241 11.48 20.43 -4.60
C PRO A 241 12.52 20.07 -5.66
N THR A 242 13.30 21.06 -6.09
CA THR A 242 14.49 20.82 -6.89
C THR A 242 15.47 20.06 -5.98
N THR A 243 15.66 18.78 -6.24
CA THR A 243 16.74 18.00 -5.62
C THR A 243 18.05 18.53 -6.18
N PRO A 244 19.08 18.77 -5.31
CA PRO A 244 20.44 19.03 -5.76
C PRO A 244 21.02 17.86 -6.55
#